data_7569ddba617121c64680460e6159cb64
#
_entry.id   7569ddba617121c64680460e6159cb64
#
_cell.length_a   1.000
_cell.length_b   1.000
_cell.length_c   1.000
_cell.angle_alpha   90.00
_cell.angle_beta   90.00
_cell.angle_gamma   90.00
#
_symmetry.space_group_name_H-M   'P 1'
#
loop_
_entity.id
_entity.type
_entity.pdbx_description
1 polymer ?
#
loop_
_entity_poly.entity_id
_entity_poly.type
_entity_poly.pdbx_seq_one_letter_code
_entity_poly.pdbx_strand_id
1 'polypeptide(L)'
;IGIELIKNDGTRFSSLRLSEGEKQLGLLMLLSSFTAGHECLYLFDEFDAYLHLNWQRQFASNIANTGVAGHILFTTHSPASISQVTMDSLFIMKNGQAIYPESETYNRALDEIMFEQMDVTMHSPEIEKLYEHFKQCIANRDKEAAEKIQQQLVDILNPKDPLLLKLRMTLRRL
;
A
#
# COMPACT_ATOMS: atom_id res chain seq x y z
N ILE A 1 -8.42 -2.49 34.18
CA ILE A 1 -9.72 -1.93 33.78
C ILE A 1 -10.04 -2.60 32.44
N GLY A 2 -11.09 -3.41 32.40
CA GLY A 2 -11.56 -4.05 31.17
C GLY A 2 -12.75 -3.25 30.62
N ILE A 3 -12.78 -3.06 29.30
CA ILE A 3 -13.96 -2.52 28.60
C ILE A 3 -14.79 -3.70 28.16
N GLU A 4 -16.09 -3.67 28.44
CA GLU A 4 -17.04 -4.65 27.94
C GLU A 4 -17.58 -4.16 26.60
N LEU A 5 -17.54 -5.01 25.58
CA LEU A 5 -18.03 -4.75 24.25
C LEU A 5 -19.30 -5.57 24.01
N ILE A 6 -20.21 -5.02 23.24
CA ILE A 6 -21.48 -5.65 22.88
C ILE A 6 -21.54 -5.80 21.36
N LYS A 7 -21.69 -7.02 20.87
CA LYS A 7 -21.92 -7.28 19.44
C LYS A 7 -23.33 -6.87 19.04
N ASN A 8 -23.55 -6.73 17.74
CA ASN A 8 -24.89 -6.43 17.19
C ASN A 8 -25.95 -7.47 17.54
N ASP A 9 -25.55 -8.71 17.84
CA ASP A 9 -26.41 -9.79 18.30
C ASP A 9 -26.69 -9.78 19.82
N GLY A 10 -26.18 -8.77 20.53
CA GLY A 10 -26.31 -8.63 21.98
C GLY A 10 -25.27 -9.39 22.80
N THR A 11 -24.39 -10.17 22.17
CA THR A 11 -23.33 -10.91 22.88
C THR A 11 -22.33 -9.96 23.52
N ARG A 12 -22.07 -10.13 24.82
CA ARG A 12 -21.11 -9.35 25.59
C ARG A 12 -19.78 -10.08 25.70
N PHE A 13 -18.67 -9.35 25.54
CA PHE A 13 -17.34 -9.90 25.73
C PHE A 13 -16.35 -8.83 26.17
N SER A 14 -15.27 -9.27 26.82
CA SER A 14 -14.21 -8.37 27.28
C SER A 14 -13.32 -7.93 26.11
N SER A 15 -12.94 -6.66 26.07
CA SER A 15 -11.94 -6.11 25.12
C SER A 15 -10.59 -6.85 25.18
N LEU A 16 -10.30 -7.56 26.27
CA LEU A 16 -9.09 -8.39 26.39
C LEU A 16 -9.08 -9.59 25.43
N ARG A 17 -10.23 -9.98 24.89
CA ARG A 17 -10.37 -11.07 23.91
C ARG A 17 -10.20 -10.61 22.48
N LEU A 18 -10.08 -9.32 22.22
CA LEU A 18 -9.81 -8.79 20.90
C LEU A 18 -8.38 -9.12 20.48
N SER A 19 -8.19 -9.38 19.18
CA SER A 19 -6.87 -9.36 18.55
C SER A 19 -6.24 -7.97 18.64
N GLU A 20 -4.93 -7.88 18.46
CA GLU A 20 -4.24 -6.58 18.51
C GLU A 20 -4.76 -5.63 17.41
N GLY A 21 -5.04 -6.13 16.20
CA GLY A 21 -5.64 -5.32 15.14
C GLY A 21 -7.04 -4.82 15.48
N GLU A 22 -7.90 -5.66 16.10
CA GLU A 22 -9.23 -5.23 16.57
C GLU A 22 -9.15 -4.17 17.66
N LYS A 23 -8.22 -4.31 18.60
CA LYS A 23 -7.97 -3.31 19.64
C LYS A 23 -7.52 -1.98 19.04
N GLN A 24 -6.57 -2.02 18.10
CA GLN A 24 -6.05 -0.85 17.42
C GLN A 24 -7.15 -0.13 16.64
N LEU A 25 -7.90 -0.85 15.80
CA LEU A 25 -9.01 -0.28 15.05
C LEU A 25 -10.07 0.34 15.99
N GLY A 26 -10.46 -0.40 17.03
CA GLY A 26 -11.42 0.09 18.03
C GLY A 26 -10.94 1.35 18.74
N LEU A 27 -9.66 1.44 19.09
CA LEU A 27 -9.06 2.64 19.70
C LEU A 27 -9.08 3.83 18.74
N LEU A 28 -8.70 3.64 17.49
CA LEU A 28 -8.71 4.69 16.47
C LEU A 28 -10.13 5.23 16.21
N MET A 29 -11.11 4.34 16.07
CA MET A 29 -12.51 4.72 15.91
C MET A 29 -13.05 5.45 17.17
N LEU A 30 -12.67 5.00 18.35
CA LEU A 30 -13.08 5.64 19.61
C LEU A 30 -12.49 7.05 19.71
N LEU A 31 -11.20 7.23 19.48
CA LEU A 31 -10.54 8.54 19.48
C LEU A 31 -11.18 9.49 18.45
N SER A 32 -11.43 9.01 17.23
CA SER A 32 -12.11 9.79 16.20
C SER A 32 -13.53 10.21 16.62
N SER A 33 -14.26 9.32 17.32
CA SER A 33 -15.60 9.63 17.82
C SER A 33 -15.60 10.66 18.94
N PHE A 34 -14.60 10.67 19.83
CA PHE A 34 -14.48 11.67 20.89
C PHE A 34 -14.19 13.08 20.35
N THR A 35 -13.56 13.18 19.21
CA THR A 35 -13.22 14.44 18.56
C THR A 35 -14.20 14.81 17.44
N ALA A 36 -15.26 14.01 17.24
CA ALA A 36 -16.28 14.25 16.24
C ALA A 36 -16.92 15.65 16.43
N GLY A 37 -17.06 16.38 15.31
CA GLY A 37 -17.60 17.76 15.33
C GLY A 37 -16.56 18.85 15.69
N HIS A 38 -15.32 18.48 16.01
CA HIS A 38 -14.22 19.43 16.15
C HIS A 38 -13.30 19.36 14.95
N GLU A 39 -12.82 20.49 14.49
CA GLU A 39 -11.85 20.56 13.39
C GLU A 39 -10.47 20.15 13.93
N CYS A 40 -10.00 18.97 13.53
CA CYS A 40 -8.78 18.34 14.04
C CYS A 40 -7.85 17.92 12.88
N LEU A 41 -6.55 17.85 13.17
CA LEU A 41 -5.58 17.16 12.37
C LEU A 41 -5.27 15.81 13.02
N TYR A 42 -5.60 14.72 12.33
CA TYR A 42 -5.31 13.36 12.78
C TYR A 42 -4.04 12.86 12.10
N LEU A 43 -3.09 12.43 12.89
CA LEU A 43 -1.82 11.88 12.43
C LEU A 43 -1.73 10.42 12.85
N PHE A 44 -1.71 9.51 11.88
CA PHE A 44 -1.59 8.07 12.12
C PHE A 44 -0.31 7.57 11.49
N ASP A 45 0.58 7.03 12.29
CA ASP A 45 1.82 6.43 11.81
C ASP A 45 1.65 4.90 11.75
N GLU A 46 1.90 4.31 10.55
CA GLU A 46 1.78 2.87 10.28
C GLU A 46 0.50 2.24 10.85
N PHE A 47 -0.63 2.90 10.66
CA PHE A 47 -1.91 2.52 11.29
C PHE A 47 -2.35 1.09 10.97
N ASP A 48 -1.86 0.53 9.87
CA ASP A 48 -2.29 -0.74 9.30
C ASP A 48 -1.38 -1.93 9.64
N ALA A 49 -0.32 -1.73 10.43
CA ALA A 49 0.69 -2.76 10.75
C ALA A 49 0.10 -4.07 11.32
N TYR A 50 -1.02 -4.00 12.06
CA TYR A 50 -1.68 -5.16 12.68
C TYR A 50 -3.07 -5.45 12.12
N LEU A 51 -3.50 -4.70 11.08
CA LEU A 51 -4.84 -4.84 10.53
C LEU A 51 -4.90 -5.92 9.44
N HIS A 52 -5.98 -6.68 9.45
CA HIS A 52 -6.31 -7.58 8.35
C HIS A 52 -6.56 -6.78 7.06
N LEU A 53 -6.19 -7.32 5.91
CA LEU A 53 -6.25 -6.68 4.59
C LEU A 53 -7.59 -5.98 4.30
N ASN A 54 -8.72 -6.62 4.66
CA ASN A 54 -10.04 -6.03 4.46
C ASN A 54 -10.27 -4.79 5.33
N TRP A 55 -9.69 -4.72 6.52
CA TRP A 55 -9.79 -3.56 7.40
C TRP A 55 -8.89 -2.42 6.95
N GLN A 56 -7.71 -2.73 6.41
CA GLN A 56 -6.85 -1.75 5.77
C GLN A 56 -7.59 -1.02 4.63
N ARG A 57 -8.31 -1.78 3.79
CA ARG A 57 -9.13 -1.22 2.71
C ARG A 57 -10.29 -0.36 3.20
N GLN A 58 -10.86 -0.67 4.34
CA GLN A 58 -12.03 0.05 4.87
C GLN A 58 -11.66 1.17 5.83
N PHE A 59 -10.38 1.32 6.18
CA PHE A 59 -9.95 2.24 7.22
C PHE A 59 -10.38 3.68 6.94
N ALA A 60 -10.04 4.22 5.78
CA ALA A 60 -10.35 5.60 5.41
C ALA A 60 -11.87 5.88 5.46
N SER A 61 -12.68 4.96 4.92
CA SER A 61 -14.13 5.08 4.95
C SER A 61 -14.71 4.93 6.37
N ASN A 62 -14.16 4.03 7.17
CA ASN A 62 -14.60 3.85 8.55
C ASN A 62 -14.34 5.10 9.40
N ILE A 63 -13.16 5.70 9.28
CA ILE A 63 -12.84 6.94 10.01
C ILE A 63 -13.73 8.10 9.51
N ALA A 64 -13.91 8.26 8.21
CA ALA A 64 -14.80 9.29 7.66
C ALA A 64 -16.24 9.18 8.21
N ASN A 65 -16.72 7.94 8.40
CA ASN A 65 -18.07 7.69 8.95
C ASN A 65 -18.20 7.95 10.45
N THR A 66 -17.11 8.22 11.18
CA THR A 66 -17.19 8.59 12.61
C THR A 66 -17.55 10.06 12.83
N GLY A 67 -17.75 10.84 11.78
CA GLY A 67 -18.06 12.28 11.89
C GLY A 67 -16.82 13.15 12.13
N VAL A 68 -15.66 12.66 11.76
CA VAL A 68 -14.39 13.43 11.80
C VAL A 68 -14.53 14.68 10.95
N ALA A 69 -14.22 15.84 11.53
CA ALA A 69 -14.04 17.09 10.82
C ALA A 69 -12.53 17.44 10.77
N GLY A 70 -12.06 17.97 9.62
CA GLY A 70 -10.67 18.39 9.44
C GLY A 70 -9.87 17.44 8.55
N HIS A 71 -8.59 17.27 8.84
CA HIS A 71 -7.65 16.55 7.98
C HIS A 71 -7.16 15.25 8.63
N ILE A 72 -6.99 14.22 7.79
CA ILE A 72 -6.38 12.94 8.20
C ILE A 72 -5.11 12.75 7.37
N LEU A 73 -3.99 12.59 8.04
CA LEU A 73 -2.71 12.22 7.43
C LEU A 73 -2.25 10.90 8.04
N PHE A 74 -1.95 9.93 7.20
CA PHE A 74 -1.45 8.64 7.68
C PHE A 74 -0.28 8.14 6.82
N THR A 75 0.62 7.42 7.47
CA THR A 75 1.68 6.67 6.79
C THR A 75 1.27 5.21 6.65
N THR A 76 1.68 4.58 5.56
CA THR A 76 1.38 3.17 5.29
C THR A 76 2.43 2.55 4.39
N HIS A 77 2.67 1.26 4.59
CA HIS A 77 3.38 0.38 3.66
C HIS A 77 2.44 -0.65 3.00
N SER A 78 1.12 -0.48 3.16
CA SER A 78 0.13 -1.41 2.63
C SER A 78 -0.39 -0.98 1.26
N PRO A 79 -0.23 -1.80 0.21
CA PRO A 79 -0.86 -1.56 -1.07
C PRO A 79 -2.39 -1.58 -0.97
N ALA A 80 -2.96 -2.27 0.02
CA ALA A 80 -4.40 -2.30 0.26
C ALA A 80 -4.94 -0.94 0.71
N SER A 81 -4.22 -0.25 1.60
CA SER A 81 -4.55 1.12 2.03
C SER A 81 -4.39 2.11 0.87
N ILE A 82 -3.29 1.99 0.12
CA ILE A 82 -2.99 2.83 -1.05
C ILE A 82 -4.08 2.70 -2.12
N SER A 83 -4.60 1.48 -2.35
CA SER A 83 -5.67 1.24 -3.34
C SER A 83 -6.99 1.95 -3.05
N GLN A 84 -7.14 2.56 -1.88
CA GLN A 84 -8.37 3.23 -1.45
C GLN A 84 -8.28 4.76 -1.50
N VAL A 85 -7.14 5.30 -1.90
CA VAL A 85 -6.93 6.75 -2.03
C VAL A 85 -6.62 7.13 -3.47
N THR A 86 -7.08 8.31 -3.87
CA THR A 86 -6.78 8.88 -5.18
C THR A 86 -5.35 9.45 -5.21
N MET A 87 -4.77 9.58 -6.37
CA MET A 87 -3.40 10.10 -6.52
C MET A 87 -3.24 11.53 -5.95
N ASP A 88 -4.29 12.34 -5.95
CA ASP A 88 -4.25 13.70 -5.39
C ASP A 88 -4.07 13.72 -3.87
N SER A 89 -4.42 12.62 -3.21
CA SER A 89 -4.32 12.44 -1.76
C SER A 89 -3.14 11.57 -1.34
N LEU A 90 -2.29 11.15 -2.29
CA LEU A 90 -1.18 10.24 -2.06
C LEU A 90 0.16 10.93 -2.30
N PHE A 91 1.08 10.75 -1.36
CA PHE A 91 2.49 11.15 -1.50
C PHE A 91 3.38 9.93 -1.27
N ILE A 92 4.35 9.74 -2.17
CA ILE A 92 5.37 8.70 -2.04
C ILE A 92 6.63 9.35 -1.43
N MET A 93 7.07 8.81 -0.30
CA MET A 93 8.31 9.27 0.34
C MET A 93 9.51 8.55 -0.27
N LYS A 94 10.36 9.26 -1.01
CA LYS A 94 11.57 8.71 -1.62
C LYS A 94 12.76 9.62 -1.35
N ASN A 95 13.81 9.06 -0.74
CA ASN A 95 15.04 9.81 -0.40
C ASN A 95 14.78 11.11 0.40
N GLY A 96 13.83 11.07 1.34
CA GLY A 96 13.48 12.23 2.17
C GLY A 96 12.62 13.30 1.46
N GLN A 97 12.15 13.02 0.26
CA GLN A 97 11.28 13.91 -0.51
C GLN A 97 9.89 13.28 -0.69
N ALA A 98 8.85 14.09 -0.63
CA ALA A 98 7.50 13.70 -0.96
C ALA A 98 7.26 13.97 -2.46
N ILE A 99 6.89 12.94 -3.21
CA ILE A 99 6.59 13.02 -4.64
C ILE A 99 5.18 12.49 -4.91
N TYR A 100 4.53 13.02 -5.94
CA TYR A 100 3.25 12.48 -6.39
C TYR A 100 3.45 11.16 -7.15
N PRO A 101 2.48 10.22 -7.06
CA PRO A 101 2.50 9.00 -7.88
C PRO A 101 2.43 9.35 -9.38
N GLU A 102 3.02 8.49 -10.21
CA GLU A 102 2.99 8.67 -11.67
C GLU A 102 1.68 8.23 -12.32
N SER A 103 0.88 7.44 -11.62
CA SER A 103 -0.39 6.89 -12.10
C SER A 103 -1.41 6.77 -10.99
N GLU A 104 -2.71 6.72 -11.36
CA GLU A 104 -3.82 6.54 -10.42
C GLU A 104 -3.67 5.22 -9.65
N THR A 105 -4.00 5.26 -8.35
CA THR A 105 -3.91 4.12 -7.43
C THR A 105 -5.26 3.61 -6.98
N TYR A 106 -6.29 4.44 -7.08
CA TYR A 106 -7.63 4.10 -6.62
C TYR A 106 -8.23 2.93 -7.40
N ASN A 107 -8.75 1.94 -6.67
CA ASN A 107 -9.35 0.70 -7.22
C ASN A 107 -8.42 -0.16 -8.10
N ARG A 108 -7.10 0.02 -8.01
CA ARG A 108 -6.16 -0.83 -8.72
C ARG A 108 -5.88 -2.14 -7.98
N ALA A 109 -5.40 -3.13 -8.71
CA ALA A 109 -4.95 -4.39 -8.14
C ALA A 109 -3.71 -4.17 -7.25
N LEU A 110 -3.61 -4.94 -6.16
CA LEU A 110 -2.55 -4.72 -5.17
C LEU A 110 -1.16 -5.01 -5.72
N ASP A 111 -1.03 -6.00 -6.57
CA ASP A 111 0.21 -6.37 -7.27
C ASP A 111 0.69 -5.25 -8.21
N GLU A 112 -0.23 -4.57 -8.90
CA GLU A 112 0.09 -3.40 -9.72
C GLU A 112 0.62 -2.24 -8.87
N ILE A 113 -0.02 -1.96 -7.73
CA ILE A 113 0.41 -0.90 -6.82
C ILE A 113 1.78 -1.22 -6.22
N MET A 114 2.00 -2.46 -5.77
CA MET A 114 3.29 -2.90 -5.24
C MET A 114 4.40 -2.70 -6.27
N PHE A 115 4.12 -3.09 -7.50
CA PHE A 115 5.09 -3.03 -8.58
C PHE A 115 5.37 -1.60 -9.07
N GLU A 116 4.35 -0.77 -9.26
CA GLU A 116 4.49 0.57 -9.85
C GLU A 116 4.85 1.65 -8.83
N GLN A 117 4.25 1.59 -7.64
CA GLN A 117 4.36 2.66 -6.66
C GLN A 117 5.37 2.37 -5.55
N MET A 118 5.49 1.09 -5.17
CA MET A 118 6.35 0.68 -4.06
C MET A 118 7.69 0.12 -4.52
N ASP A 119 7.90 -0.06 -5.82
CA ASP A 119 9.10 -0.67 -6.44
C ASP A 119 9.45 -2.05 -5.84
N VAL A 120 8.41 -2.78 -5.42
CA VAL A 120 8.52 -4.11 -4.81
C VAL A 120 8.15 -5.15 -5.86
N THR A 121 9.06 -6.07 -6.14
CA THR A 121 8.77 -7.25 -6.94
C THR A 121 8.39 -8.41 -6.03
N MET A 122 7.36 -9.17 -6.42
CA MET A 122 6.96 -10.40 -5.71
C MET A 122 7.75 -11.63 -6.21
N HIS A 123 8.89 -11.40 -6.85
CA HIS A 123 9.71 -12.43 -7.45
C HIS A 123 10.82 -12.93 -6.51
N SER A 124 11.40 -14.08 -6.86
CA SER A 124 12.54 -14.62 -6.13
C SER A 124 13.75 -13.67 -6.17
N PRO A 125 14.66 -13.75 -5.19
CA PRO A 125 15.87 -12.92 -5.19
C PRO A 125 16.74 -13.05 -6.45
N GLU A 126 16.64 -14.17 -7.18
CA GLU A 126 17.32 -14.35 -8.47
C GLU A 126 16.74 -13.44 -9.56
N ILE A 127 15.41 -13.40 -9.65
CA ILE A 127 14.71 -12.57 -10.62
C ILE A 127 14.92 -11.10 -10.29
N GLU A 128 14.91 -10.73 -9.00
CA GLU A 128 15.21 -9.36 -8.56
C GLU A 128 16.61 -8.92 -8.98
N LYS A 129 17.63 -9.77 -8.80
CA LYS A 129 18.99 -9.46 -9.26
C LYS A 129 19.09 -9.27 -10.75
N LEU A 130 18.40 -10.10 -11.56
CA LEU A 130 18.33 -9.93 -13.00
C LEU A 130 17.64 -8.61 -13.38
N TYR A 131 16.58 -8.27 -12.68
CA TYR A 131 15.86 -7.01 -12.92
C TYR A 131 16.69 -5.78 -12.54
N GLU A 132 17.41 -5.80 -11.42
CA GLU A 132 18.35 -4.74 -11.06
C GLU A 132 19.46 -4.58 -12.10
N HIS A 133 20.02 -5.69 -12.59
CA HIS A 133 21.02 -5.67 -13.65
C HIS A 133 20.44 -5.09 -14.96
N PHE A 134 19.19 -5.45 -15.29
CA PHE A 134 18.48 -4.85 -16.41
C PHE A 134 18.38 -3.31 -16.26
N LYS A 135 17.97 -2.81 -15.09
CA LYS A 135 17.89 -1.36 -14.82
C LYS A 135 19.25 -0.66 -15.00
N GLN A 136 20.34 -1.30 -14.57
CA GLN A 136 21.68 -0.77 -14.77
C GLN A 136 22.07 -0.70 -16.27
N CYS A 137 21.76 -1.73 -17.05
CA CYS A 137 21.98 -1.73 -18.49
C CYS A 137 21.19 -0.60 -19.19
N ILE A 138 19.94 -0.36 -18.78
CA ILE A 138 19.12 0.73 -19.27
C ILE A 138 19.76 2.10 -18.92
N ALA A 139 20.20 2.29 -17.67
CA ALA A 139 20.86 3.54 -17.25
C ALA A 139 22.14 3.82 -18.03
N ASN A 140 22.89 2.78 -18.38
CA ASN A 140 24.10 2.85 -19.16
C ASN A 140 23.85 2.91 -20.68
N ARG A 141 22.60 2.86 -21.13
CA ARG A 141 22.20 2.78 -22.55
C ARG A 141 22.75 1.57 -23.28
N ASP A 142 23.05 0.49 -22.57
CA ASP A 142 23.51 -0.77 -23.15
C ASP A 142 22.31 -1.65 -23.52
N LYS A 143 21.81 -1.39 -24.73
CA LYS A 143 20.64 -2.07 -25.26
C LYS A 143 20.86 -3.58 -25.45
N GLU A 144 22.03 -3.98 -25.93
CA GLU A 144 22.34 -5.38 -26.20
C GLU A 144 22.35 -6.21 -24.91
N ALA A 145 22.99 -5.71 -23.86
CA ALA A 145 23.00 -6.36 -22.55
C ALA A 145 21.58 -6.42 -21.95
N ALA A 146 20.80 -5.35 -22.06
CA ALA A 146 19.43 -5.31 -21.57
C ALA A 146 18.51 -6.32 -22.29
N GLU A 147 18.65 -6.48 -23.61
CA GLU A 147 17.91 -7.48 -24.39
C GLU A 147 18.25 -8.92 -23.97
N LYS A 148 19.50 -9.22 -23.68
CA LYS A 148 19.93 -10.53 -23.17
C LYS A 148 19.29 -10.86 -21.83
N ILE A 149 19.29 -9.89 -20.89
CA ILE A 149 18.65 -10.09 -19.58
C ILE A 149 17.14 -10.22 -19.71
N GLN A 150 16.51 -9.42 -20.58
CA GLN A 150 15.09 -9.58 -20.88
C GLN A 150 14.77 -10.98 -21.37
N GLN A 151 15.57 -11.55 -22.26
CA GLN A 151 15.33 -12.90 -22.76
C GLN A 151 15.45 -13.93 -21.63
N GLN A 152 16.43 -13.82 -20.74
CA GLN A 152 16.55 -14.69 -19.56
C GLN A 152 15.30 -14.62 -18.67
N LEU A 153 14.77 -13.41 -18.44
CA LEU A 153 13.55 -13.23 -17.65
C LEU A 153 12.31 -13.80 -18.36
N VAL A 154 12.22 -13.69 -19.68
CA VAL A 154 11.14 -14.30 -20.48
C VAL A 154 11.15 -15.82 -20.37
N ASP A 155 12.32 -16.44 -20.29
CA ASP A 155 12.46 -17.90 -20.21
C ASP A 155 12.07 -18.45 -18.81
N ILE A 156 12.15 -17.62 -17.76
CA ILE A 156 11.89 -18.01 -16.37
C ILE A 156 10.48 -17.63 -15.92
N LEU A 157 9.97 -16.47 -16.35
CA LEU A 157 8.72 -15.90 -15.87
C LEU A 157 7.49 -16.43 -16.63
N ASN A 158 6.34 -16.38 -15.97
CA ASN A 158 5.08 -16.64 -16.64
C ASN A 158 4.86 -15.64 -17.79
N PRO A 159 4.42 -16.06 -18.99
CA PRO A 159 4.19 -15.16 -20.13
C PRO A 159 3.25 -13.98 -19.87
N LYS A 160 2.40 -14.08 -18.83
CA LYS A 160 1.47 -13.02 -18.39
C LYS A 160 2.03 -12.16 -17.25
N ASP A 161 3.29 -12.36 -16.86
CA ASP A 161 3.89 -11.60 -15.77
C ASP A 161 3.97 -10.11 -16.11
N PRO A 162 3.48 -9.21 -15.23
CA PRO A 162 3.51 -7.76 -15.45
C PRO A 162 4.92 -7.22 -15.67
N LEU A 163 5.94 -7.84 -15.05
CA LEU A 163 7.34 -7.45 -15.22
C LEU A 163 7.77 -7.53 -16.68
N LEU A 164 7.34 -8.57 -17.42
CA LEU A 164 7.70 -8.71 -18.85
C LEU A 164 7.16 -7.57 -19.72
N LEU A 165 5.98 -7.05 -19.39
CA LEU A 165 5.42 -5.90 -20.08
C LEU A 165 6.27 -4.65 -19.81
N LYS A 166 6.62 -4.41 -18.55
CA LYS A 166 7.47 -3.28 -18.14
C LYS A 166 8.82 -3.31 -18.84
N LEU A 167 9.50 -4.47 -18.89
CA LEU A 167 10.77 -4.63 -19.57
C LEU A 167 10.67 -4.26 -21.07
N ARG A 168 9.62 -4.76 -21.75
CA ARG A 168 9.37 -4.45 -23.18
C ARG A 168 9.16 -2.95 -23.42
N MET A 169 8.37 -2.30 -22.55
CA MET A 169 8.09 -0.87 -22.68
C MET A 169 9.35 -0.03 -22.41
N THR A 170 10.18 -0.41 -21.45
CA THR A 170 11.42 0.29 -21.11
C THR A 170 12.44 0.18 -22.24
N LEU A 171 12.63 -1.02 -22.82
CA LEU A 171 13.53 -1.22 -23.98
C LEU A 171 13.11 -0.44 -25.23
N ARG A 172 11.81 -0.22 -25.44
CA ARG A 172 11.33 0.58 -26.59
C ARG A 172 11.65 2.08 -26.47
N ARG A 173 11.93 2.55 -25.27
CA ARG A 173 12.26 3.96 -25.00
C ARG A 173 13.77 4.25 -25.13
N LEU A 174 14.59 3.23 -25.26
CA LEU A 174 16.04 3.27 -25.49
C LEU A 174 16.34 3.31 -26.98
#